data_c0fdd9df02c6f6fcc372036201f73489
#
_entry.id   c0fdd9df02c6f6fcc372036201f73489
#
_cell.length_a   1.000
_cell.length_b   1.000
_cell.length_c   1.000
_cell.angle_alpha   90.00
_cell.angle_beta   90.00
_cell.angle_gamma   90.00
#
_symmetry.space_group_name_H-M   'P 1'
#
loop_
_entity.id
_entity.type
_entity.pdbx_description
1 polymer ?
#
loop_
_entity_poly.entity_id
_entity_poly.type
_entity_poly.pdbx_seq_one_letter_code
_entity_poly.pdbx_strand_id
1 'polypeptide(L)'
;MQITRELIVERLGSVKYDRFLFYLMGPYKSFNLNYILSEEERCEIDIEDLPGPLRHLFQNRDEINEAKALLRRIQGELRAEPGVNAFLALDVDVNTDDVDAVTQSIEYTRSSNATAFVVPFLGHNFGVGEEAGSVLETLAETHGDRLVFVHESDVTSAMIRSAKVRWDLRVETYETEAELVAKLRRFAGGIMQRERRGDLDRLD
;
A
#
# COMPACT_ATOMS: atom_id res chain seq x y z
N MET A 1 2.62 7.46 19.78
CA MET A 1 1.23 6.94 19.64
C MET A 1 1.31 5.49 19.16
N GLN A 2 0.47 4.58 19.66
CA GLN A 2 0.44 3.19 19.18
C GLN A 2 -0.67 3.05 18.14
N ILE A 3 -0.34 2.52 16.96
CA ILE A 3 -1.33 2.21 15.93
C ILE A 3 -1.95 0.86 16.29
N THR A 4 -3.25 0.86 16.55
CA THR A 4 -4.03 -0.35 16.83
C THR A 4 -5.09 -0.57 15.77
N ARG A 5 -5.60 -1.78 15.69
CA ARG A 5 -6.68 -2.14 14.77
C ARG A 5 -7.95 -1.31 15.04
N GLU A 6 -8.28 -1.09 16.31
CA GLU A 6 -9.44 -0.30 16.73
C GLU A 6 -9.31 1.15 16.26
N LEU A 7 -8.12 1.74 16.38
CA LEU A 7 -7.84 3.10 15.87
C LEU A 7 -8.11 3.18 14.36
N ILE A 8 -7.66 2.18 13.60
CA ILE A 8 -7.87 2.14 12.15
C ILE A 8 -9.37 2.03 11.84
N VAL A 9 -10.08 1.10 12.47
CA VAL A 9 -11.53 0.93 12.26
C VAL A 9 -12.31 2.19 12.61
N GLU A 10 -11.95 2.88 13.70
CA GLU A 10 -12.61 4.12 14.14
C GLU A 10 -12.42 5.27 13.14
N ARG A 11 -11.24 5.35 12.51
CA ARG A 11 -10.91 6.40 11.53
C ARG A 11 -11.55 6.15 10.17
N LEU A 12 -11.88 4.91 9.85
CA LEU A 12 -12.46 4.54 8.57
C LEU A 12 -14.00 4.59 8.63
N GLY A 13 -14.61 4.98 7.52
CA GLY A 13 -16.08 4.97 7.42
C GLY A 13 -16.66 3.55 7.38
N SER A 14 -17.95 3.43 7.73
CA SER A 14 -18.65 2.15 7.75
C SER A 14 -18.88 1.56 6.36
N VAL A 15 -18.67 0.26 6.25
CA VAL A 15 -18.94 -0.57 5.06
C VAL A 15 -19.54 -1.90 5.51
N LYS A 16 -19.95 -2.77 4.56
CA LYS A 16 -20.59 -4.06 4.88
C LYS A 16 -19.78 -4.95 5.82
N TYR A 17 -18.48 -5.02 5.61
CA TYR A 17 -17.51 -5.77 6.44
C TYR A 17 -16.50 -4.79 7.03
N ASP A 18 -16.96 -3.88 7.86
CA ASP A 18 -16.20 -2.78 8.45
C ASP A 18 -14.97 -3.25 9.23
N ARG A 19 -15.06 -4.41 9.87
CA ARG A 19 -13.95 -5.01 10.60
C ARG A 19 -12.97 -5.81 9.72
N PHE A 20 -13.26 -6.06 8.46
CA PHE A 20 -12.30 -6.64 7.53
C PHE A 20 -11.43 -5.53 6.93
N LEU A 21 -10.28 -5.30 7.51
CA LEU A 21 -9.33 -4.28 7.05
C LEU A 21 -8.52 -4.79 5.86
N PHE A 22 -8.50 -3.99 4.78
CA PHE A 22 -7.68 -4.26 3.60
C PHE A 22 -6.76 -3.07 3.32
N TYR A 23 -5.50 -3.21 3.70
CA TYR A 23 -4.50 -2.15 3.47
C TYR A 23 -4.01 -2.19 2.03
N LEU A 24 -4.12 -1.04 1.33
CA LEU A 24 -3.60 -0.84 -0.02
C LEU A 24 -2.33 0.02 0.07
N MET A 25 -1.19 -0.58 -0.17
CA MET A 25 0.09 0.09 -0.25
C MET A 25 0.45 0.36 -1.72
N GLY A 26 0.87 1.56 -2.04
CA GLY A 26 1.26 1.94 -3.39
C GLY A 26 2.07 3.24 -3.44
N PRO A 27 2.51 3.69 -4.61
CA PRO A 27 3.46 4.79 -4.78
C PRO A 27 2.81 6.18 -4.64
N TYR A 28 2.10 6.44 -3.56
CA TYR A 28 1.44 7.72 -3.31
C TYR A 28 2.07 8.56 -2.19
N LYS A 29 3.00 7.95 -1.41
CA LYS A 29 3.71 8.66 -0.33
C LYS A 29 5.18 8.91 -0.64
N SER A 30 5.77 8.10 -1.49
CA SER A 30 7.18 7.80 -1.54
C SER A 30 8.10 8.91 -2.05
N PHE A 31 7.86 10.08 -1.97
CA PHE A 31 8.71 11.26 -2.19
C PHE A 31 7.85 12.53 -2.27
N ASN A 32 6.85 12.61 -1.42
CA ASN A 32 6.22 13.89 -1.25
C ASN A 32 7.16 14.75 -0.37
N LEU A 33 7.95 15.60 -0.99
CA LEU A 33 8.81 16.58 -0.31
C LEU A 33 8.05 17.41 0.72
N ASN A 34 6.73 17.47 0.60
CA ASN A 34 5.88 18.10 1.61
C ASN A 34 5.95 17.39 2.97
N TYR A 35 6.46 16.17 3.03
CA TYR A 35 6.69 15.45 4.29
C TYR A 35 8.16 15.52 4.76
N ILE A 36 9.09 15.87 3.88
CA ILE A 36 10.54 15.87 4.18
C ILE A 36 11.04 17.29 4.41
N LEU A 37 10.46 18.28 3.73
CA LEU A 37 10.89 19.67 3.77
C LEU A 37 9.77 20.56 4.27
N SER A 38 10.11 21.52 5.13
CA SER A 38 9.23 22.63 5.51
C SER A 38 8.83 23.47 4.30
N GLU A 39 7.77 24.26 4.40
CA GLU A 39 7.37 25.17 3.32
C GLU A 39 8.48 26.16 2.94
N GLU A 40 9.28 26.61 3.92
CA GLU A 40 10.40 27.51 3.71
C GLU A 40 11.52 26.84 2.91
N GLU A 41 11.93 25.62 3.26
CA GLU A 41 12.96 24.86 2.54
C GLU A 41 12.54 24.52 1.10
N ARG A 42 11.24 24.32 0.87
CA ARG A 42 10.72 24.07 -0.50
C ARG A 42 10.79 25.26 -1.42
N CYS A 43 10.64 26.47 -0.88
CA CYS A 43 10.75 27.70 -1.65
C CYS A 43 12.20 28.02 -2.04
N GLU A 44 13.18 27.47 -1.32
CA GLU A 44 14.60 27.70 -1.56
C GLU A 44 15.22 26.71 -2.56
N ILE A 45 14.54 25.59 -2.86
CA ILE A 45 15.07 24.58 -3.79
C ILE A 45 14.66 24.94 -5.23
N ASP A 46 15.66 25.29 -6.03
CA ASP A 46 15.47 25.33 -7.48
C ASP A 46 15.60 23.90 -8.03
N ILE A 47 14.49 23.37 -8.53
CA ILE A 47 14.42 22.02 -9.12
C ILE A 47 15.38 21.85 -10.28
N GLU A 48 15.67 22.94 -11.01
CA GLU A 48 16.59 22.93 -12.15
C GLU A 48 18.04 22.70 -11.70
N ASP A 49 18.41 23.08 -10.48
CA ASP A 49 19.75 22.91 -9.92
C ASP A 49 19.99 21.52 -9.33
N LEU A 50 18.96 20.68 -9.25
CA LEU A 50 19.09 19.33 -8.71
C LEU A 50 19.78 18.38 -9.71
N PRO A 51 20.61 17.43 -9.21
CA PRO A 51 21.13 16.34 -10.03
C PRO A 51 20.02 15.59 -10.76
N GLY A 52 20.27 15.18 -12.01
CA GLY A 52 19.27 14.57 -12.90
C GLY A 52 18.38 13.51 -12.25
N PRO A 53 18.92 12.52 -11.49
CA PRO A 53 18.10 11.53 -10.78
C PRO A 53 17.14 12.14 -9.76
N LEU A 54 17.57 13.17 -9.04
CA LEU A 54 16.72 13.89 -8.07
C LEU A 54 15.69 14.77 -8.79
N ARG A 55 16.07 15.40 -9.89
CA ARG A 55 15.13 16.23 -10.70
C ARG A 55 13.95 15.41 -11.18
N HIS A 56 14.14 14.18 -11.62
CA HIS A 56 13.06 13.28 -12.01
C HIS A 56 12.07 13.00 -10.86
N LEU A 57 12.54 12.90 -9.63
CA LEU A 57 11.68 12.71 -8.45
C LEU A 57 10.72 13.89 -8.24
N PHE A 58 11.12 15.09 -8.63
CA PHE A 58 10.34 16.32 -8.45
C PHE A 58 9.40 16.61 -9.64
N GLN A 59 9.76 16.17 -10.84
CA GLN A 59 9.00 16.48 -12.05
C GLN A 59 7.76 15.59 -12.22
N ASN A 60 7.65 14.47 -11.52
CA ASN A 60 6.58 13.48 -11.70
C ASN A 60 5.40 13.63 -10.73
N ARG A 61 5.04 14.86 -10.36
CA ARG A 61 3.84 15.11 -9.51
C ARG A 61 2.56 14.54 -10.13
N ASP A 62 2.44 14.62 -11.45
CA ASP A 62 1.25 14.14 -12.15
C ASP A 62 1.14 12.62 -12.07
N GLU A 63 2.24 11.88 -12.21
CA GLU A 63 2.27 10.42 -12.07
C GLU A 63 1.94 9.96 -10.64
N ILE A 64 2.44 10.67 -9.61
CA ILE A 64 2.09 10.39 -8.21
C ILE A 64 0.61 10.62 -7.95
N ASN A 65 0.06 11.72 -8.48
CA ASN A 65 -1.36 12.03 -8.38
C ASN A 65 -2.22 10.99 -9.12
N GLU A 66 -1.78 10.53 -10.28
CA GLU A 66 -2.44 9.49 -11.06
C GLU A 66 -2.42 8.13 -10.34
N ALA A 67 -1.28 7.73 -9.79
CA ALA A 67 -1.15 6.54 -8.96
C ALA A 67 -2.05 6.60 -7.71
N LYS A 68 -2.10 7.76 -7.05
CA LYS A 68 -3.01 8.00 -5.92
C LYS A 68 -4.48 7.91 -6.35
N ALA A 69 -4.84 8.50 -7.50
CA ALA A 69 -6.19 8.45 -8.04
C ALA A 69 -6.60 7.01 -8.39
N LEU A 70 -5.70 6.22 -8.98
CA LEU A 70 -5.90 4.79 -9.23
C LEU A 70 -6.20 4.05 -7.93
N LEU A 71 -5.36 4.20 -6.90
CA LEU A 71 -5.56 3.53 -5.62
C LEU A 71 -6.87 3.96 -4.93
N ARG A 72 -7.28 5.21 -5.07
CA ARG A 72 -8.58 5.70 -4.56
C ARG A 72 -9.76 5.05 -5.29
N ARG A 73 -9.68 4.86 -6.61
CA ARG A 73 -10.73 4.15 -7.36
C ARG A 73 -10.80 2.69 -6.92
N ILE A 74 -9.64 2.00 -6.82
CA ILE A 74 -9.56 0.61 -6.32
C ILE A 74 -10.15 0.49 -4.92
N GLN A 75 -9.80 1.40 -4.03
CA GLN A 75 -10.37 1.47 -2.68
C GLN A 75 -11.90 1.54 -2.72
N GLY A 76 -12.45 2.45 -3.54
CA GLY A 76 -13.89 2.59 -3.74
C GLY A 76 -14.55 1.30 -4.22
N GLU A 77 -13.95 0.64 -5.20
CA GLU A 77 -14.42 -0.62 -5.76
C GLU A 77 -14.43 -1.77 -4.73
N LEU A 78 -13.39 -1.88 -3.89
CA LEU A 78 -13.33 -2.89 -2.84
C LEU A 78 -14.30 -2.61 -1.67
N ARG A 79 -14.54 -1.34 -1.37
CA ARG A 79 -15.52 -0.91 -0.37
C ARG A 79 -16.96 -1.12 -0.85
N ALA A 80 -17.21 -0.99 -2.16
CA ALA A 80 -18.50 -1.30 -2.77
C ALA A 80 -18.74 -2.81 -2.84
N GLU A 81 -17.77 -3.55 -3.33
CA GLU A 81 -17.81 -5.00 -3.47
C GLU A 81 -16.40 -5.60 -3.34
N PRO A 82 -16.15 -6.54 -2.43
CA PRO A 82 -17.10 -7.27 -1.55
C PRO A 82 -17.60 -6.49 -0.33
N GLY A 83 -17.26 -5.22 -0.19
CA GLY A 83 -17.67 -4.38 0.93
C GLY A 83 -16.69 -4.46 2.11
N VAL A 84 -15.40 -4.74 1.84
CA VAL A 84 -14.32 -4.73 2.83
C VAL A 84 -13.87 -3.31 3.12
N ASN A 85 -13.32 -3.07 4.30
CA ASN A 85 -12.82 -1.77 4.71
C ASN A 85 -11.42 -1.52 4.12
N ALA A 86 -11.37 -1.31 2.80
CA ALA A 86 -10.15 -0.98 2.11
C ALA A 86 -9.69 0.43 2.47
N PHE A 87 -8.39 0.61 2.73
CA PHE A 87 -7.83 1.90 3.13
C PHE A 87 -6.40 2.10 2.61
N LEU A 88 -6.03 3.36 2.50
CA LEU A 88 -4.68 3.85 2.29
C LEU A 88 -4.15 4.41 3.61
N ALA A 89 -2.85 4.45 3.82
CA ALA A 89 -2.28 5.05 5.04
C ALA A 89 -2.76 6.50 5.27
N LEU A 90 -3.07 7.24 4.18
CA LEU A 90 -3.62 8.60 4.24
C LEU A 90 -5.02 8.70 4.88
N ASP A 91 -5.72 7.60 5.05
CA ASP A 91 -7.08 7.60 5.63
C ASP A 91 -7.07 7.52 7.15
N VAL A 92 -5.94 7.14 7.75
CA VAL A 92 -5.84 6.92 9.19
C VAL A 92 -5.33 8.14 9.94
N ASP A 93 -4.77 9.13 9.22
CA ASP A 93 -4.32 10.43 9.76
C ASP A 93 -3.40 10.28 10.99
N VAL A 94 -2.36 9.46 10.87
CA VAL A 94 -1.28 9.35 11.85
C VAL A 94 -0.15 10.27 11.43
N ASN A 95 0.24 11.19 12.32
CA ASN A 95 1.33 12.11 12.04
C ASN A 95 2.67 11.34 11.92
N THR A 96 3.42 11.62 10.87
CA THR A 96 4.74 11.02 10.63
C THR A 96 5.80 11.48 11.63
N ASP A 97 5.58 12.61 12.31
CA ASP A 97 6.43 13.07 13.41
C ASP A 97 6.28 12.17 14.66
N ASP A 98 5.11 11.56 14.85
CA ASP A 98 4.83 10.66 15.97
C ASP A 98 5.26 9.21 15.68
N VAL A 99 5.07 8.76 14.43
CA VAL A 99 5.39 7.40 13.98
C VAL A 99 5.87 7.48 12.53
N ASP A 100 7.10 7.07 12.26
CA ASP A 100 7.67 7.10 10.91
C ASP A 100 6.89 6.25 9.90
N ALA A 101 7.03 6.55 8.61
CA ALA A 101 6.25 5.94 7.53
C ALA A 101 6.44 4.41 7.43
N VAL A 102 7.65 3.91 7.69
CA VAL A 102 7.96 2.47 7.65
C VAL A 102 7.26 1.75 8.80
N THR A 103 7.37 2.29 10.02
CA THR A 103 6.66 1.76 11.19
C THR A 103 5.15 1.80 10.98
N GLN A 104 4.59 2.90 10.43
CA GLN A 104 3.17 2.96 10.08
C GLN A 104 2.77 1.83 9.13
N SER A 105 3.54 1.59 8.08
CA SER A 105 3.25 0.56 7.07
C SER A 105 3.30 -0.85 7.67
N ILE A 106 4.23 -1.13 8.59
CA ILE A 106 4.30 -2.39 9.34
C ILE A 106 3.06 -2.56 10.22
N GLU A 107 2.67 -1.54 11.00
CA GLU A 107 1.53 -1.63 11.90
C GLU A 107 0.19 -1.72 11.16
N TYR A 108 0.02 -0.99 10.05
CA TYR A 108 -1.16 -1.14 9.18
C TYR A 108 -1.27 -2.54 8.61
N THR A 109 -0.16 -3.12 8.14
CA THR A 109 -0.12 -4.49 7.64
C THR A 109 -0.44 -5.50 8.74
N ARG A 110 0.18 -5.36 9.91
CA ARG A 110 -0.05 -6.25 11.06
C ARG A 110 -1.51 -6.23 11.53
N SER A 111 -2.15 -5.07 11.48
CA SER A 111 -3.53 -4.87 11.90
C SER A 111 -4.57 -5.26 10.83
N SER A 112 -4.14 -5.57 9.60
CA SER A 112 -5.04 -5.81 8.47
C SER A 112 -5.26 -7.29 8.19
N ASN A 113 -6.50 -7.64 7.83
CA ASN A 113 -6.83 -8.99 7.37
C ASN A 113 -6.15 -9.32 6.03
N ALA A 114 -5.94 -8.31 5.19
CA ALA A 114 -5.25 -8.43 3.91
C ALA A 114 -4.44 -7.15 3.61
N THR A 115 -3.28 -7.31 2.99
CA THR A 115 -2.45 -6.20 2.49
C THR A 115 -2.04 -6.46 1.05
N ALA A 116 -2.24 -5.48 0.18
CA ALA A 116 -1.79 -5.53 -1.20
C ALA A 116 -0.75 -4.45 -1.48
N PHE A 117 0.41 -4.88 -1.99
CA PHE A 117 1.40 -3.99 -2.59
C PHE A 117 1.04 -3.80 -4.06
N VAL A 118 0.51 -2.62 -4.40
CA VAL A 118 0.09 -2.29 -5.77
C VAL A 118 1.18 -1.46 -6.43
N VAL A 119 1.76 -2.00 -7.50
CA VAL A 119 2.87 -1.37 -8.23
C VAL A 119 2.46 -1.10 -9.67
N PRO A 120 1.86 0.07 -9.95
CA PRO A 120 1.58 0.49 -11.31
C PRO A 120 2.88 0.84 -12.05
N PHE A 121 2.83 0.87 -13.36
CA PHE A 121 3.93 1.36 -14.18
C PHE A 121 4.21 2.85 -13.95
N LEU A 122 3.18 3.57 -13.53
CA LEU A 122 3.22 5.00 -13.23
C LEU A 122 3.88 5.28 -11.87
N GLY A 123 4.72 6.30 -11.85
CA GLY A 123 5.34 6.80 -10.61
C GLY A 123 6.64 6.09 -10.23
N HIS A 124 7.32 6.69 -9.24
CA HIS A 124 8.54 6.11 -8.70
C HIS A 124 8.23 5.03 -7.67
N ASN A 125 8.39 3.79 -8.07
CA ASN A 125 8.15 2.62 -7.21
C ASN A 125 9.24 2.39 -6.13
N PHE A 126 10.24 3.28 -6.01
CA PHE A 126 11.35 3.11 -5.07
C PHE A 126 10.87 3.11 -3.61
N GLY A 127 10.01 4.05 -3.23
CA GLY A 127 9.50 4.10 -1.85
C GLY A 127 8.59 2.93 -1.50
N VAL A 128 7.77 2.48 -2.46
CA VAL A 128 7.00 1.23 -2.28
C VAL A 128 7.95 0.06 -2.06
N GLY A 129 9.10 0.06 -2.73
CA GLY A 129 10.14 -0.94 -2.59
C GLY A 129 10.74 -0.98 -1.20
N GLU A 130 11.07 0.17 -0.63
CA GLU A 130 11.66 0.29 0.71
C GLU A 130 10.65 -0.10 1.80
N GLU A 131 9.45 0.48 1.76
CA GLU A 131 8.38 0.16 2.71
C GLU A 131 7.96 -1.31 2.61
N ALA A 132 7.76 -1.84 1.39
CA ALA A 132 7.41 -3.24 1.17
C ALA A 132 8.52 -4.17 1.65
N GLY A 133 9.79 -3.83 1.38
CA GLY A 133 10.94 -4.61 1.87
C GLY A 133 10.94 -4.71 3.39
N SER A 134 10.71 -3.62 4.10
CA SER A 134 10.65 -3.57 5.56
C SER A 134 9.47 -4.35 6.12
N VAL A 135 8.29 -4.23 5.52
CA VAL A 135 7.09 -5.02 5.88
C VAL A 135 7.34 -6.50 5.67
N LEU A 136 7.89 -6.90 4.52
CA LEU A 136 8.16 -8.31 4.20
C LEU A 136 9.20 -8.92 5.14
N GLU A 137 10.29 -8.20 5.44
CA GLU A 137 11.31 -8.69 6.37
C GLU A 137 10.74 -8.88 7.79
N THR A 138 9.78 -8.05 8.19
CA THR A 138 9.20 -8.09 9.53
C THR A 138 8.05 -9.08 9.66
N LEU A 139 7.22 -9.23 8.61
CA LEU A 139 5.91 -9.87 8.72
C LEU A 139 5.71 -11.06 7.76
N ALA A 140 6.60 -11.32 6.78
CA ALA A 140 6.34 -12.37 5.78
C ALA A 140 6.18 -13.76 6.41
N GLU A 141 6.94 -14.09 7.45
CA GLU A 141 6.84 -15.39 8.13
C GLU A 141 5.50 -15.59 8.86
N THR A 142 4.94 -14.51 9.42
CA THR A 142 3.72 -14.57 10.25
C THR A 142 2.46 -14.17 9.51
N HIS A 143 2.59 -13.31 8.48
CA HIS A 143 1.47 -12.72 7.74
C HIS A 143 1.53 -12.98 6.23
N GLY A 144 2.48 -13.78 5.73
CA GLY A 144 2.70 -14.00 4.30
C GLY A 144 1.42 -14.40 3.54
N ASP A 145 0.60 -15.23 4.15
CA ASP A 145 -0.71 -15.65 3.63
C ASP A 145 -1.71 -14.50 3.41
N ARG A 146 -1.50 -13.37 4.09
CA ARG A 146 -2.32 -12.14 4.06
C ARG A 146 -1.76 -11.08 3.13
N LEU A 147 -0.64 -11.37 2.48
CA LEU A 147 0.08 -10.42 1.63
C LEU A 147 -0.05 -10.83 0.16
N VAL A 148 -0.21 -9.84 -0.69
CA VAL A 148 -0.14 -10.03 -2.15
C VAL A 148 0.62 -8.88 -2.79
N PHE A 149 1.47 -9.21 -3.75
CA PHE A 149 2.14 -8.24 -4.61
C PHE A 149 1.44 -8.22 -5.96
N VAL A 150 0.91 -7.09 -6.38
CA VAL A 150 0.23 -6.96 -7.67
C VAL A 150 0.88 -5.84 -8.47
N HIS A 151 1.47 -6.16 -9.60
CA HIS A 151 2.15 -5.20 -10.43
C HIS A 151 1.62 -5.17 -11.86
N GLU A 152 1.73 -4.03 -12.51
CA GLU A 152 1.42 -3.91 -13.93
C GLU A 152 2.39 -4.78 -14.75
N SER A 153 1.92 -5.36 -15.86
CA SER A 153 2.66 -6.34 -16.66
C SER A 153 4.01 -5.82 -17.14
N ASP A 154 4.09 -4.52 -17.45
CA ASP A 154 5.30 -3.86 -17.95
C ASP A 154 6.32 -3.53 -16.84
N VAL A 155 5.94 -3.68 -15.57
CA VAL A 155 6.84 -3.47 -14.43
C VAL A 155 7.73 -4.70 -14.24
N THR A 156 9.02 -4.53 -14.54
CA THR A 156 10.02 -5.55 -14.24
C THR A 156 10.93 -5.05 -13.11
N SER A 157 10.96 -5.77 -11.99
CA SER A 157 11.77 -5.41 -10.83
C SER A 157 12.49 -6.62 -10.24
N ALA A 158 13.77 -6.44 -9.91
CA ALA A 158 14.53 -7.44 -9.16
C ALA A 158 13.88 -7.70 -7.80
N MET A 159 13.29 -6.67 -7.18
CA MET A 159 12.59 -6.77 -5.90
C MET A 159 11.34 -7.65 -5.99
N ILE A 160 10.53 -7.52 -7.04
CA ILE A 160 9.35 -8.38 -7.26
C ILE A 160 9.76 -9.85 -7.38
N ARG A 161 10.85 -10.12 -8.13
CA ARG A 161 11.40 -11.48 -8.21
C ARG A 161 11.91 -11.99 -6.87
N SER A 162 12.59 -11.12 -6.10
CA SER A 162 13.07 -11.46 -4.76
C SER A 162 11.92 -11.72 -3.79
N ALA A 163 10.84 -10.96 -3.85
CA ALA A 163 9.66 -11.16 -3.02
C ALA A 163 9.09 -12.58 -3.18
N LYS A 164 8.97 -13.06 -4.42
CA LYS A 164 8.51 -14.42 -4.71
C LYS A 164 9.48 -15.49 -4.22
N VAL A 165 10.80 -15.29 -4.42
CA VAL A 165 11.80 -16.32 -4.12
C VAL A 165 12.17 -16.38 -2.64
N ARG A 166 12.34 -15.20 -2.00
CA ARG A 166 12.80 -15.10 -0.62
C ARG A 166 11.71 -15.35 0.41
N TRP A 167 10.50 -14.82 0.14
CA TRP A 167 9.39 -14.85 1.10
C TRP A 167 8.20 -15.71 0.66
N ASP A 168 8.33 -16.46 -0.46
CA ASP A 168 7.23 -17.26 -1.05
C ASP A 168 5.93 -16.45 -1.22
N LEU A 169 6.07 -15.17 -1.50
CA LEU A 169 4.95 -14.23 -1.58
C LEU A 169 4.13 -14.48 -2.84
N ARG A 170 2.82 -14.38 -2.71
CA ARG A 170 1.91 -14.36 -3.85
C ARG A 170 2.15 -13.11 -4.69
N VAL A 171 2.57 -13.31 -5.95
CA VAL A 171 2.82 -12.25 -6.93
C VAL A 171 1.90 -12.43 -8.11
N GLU A 172 1.15 -11.40 -8.47
CA GLU A 172 0.25 -11.36 -9.62
C GLU A 172 0.56 -10.16 -10.52
N THR A 173 0.29 -10.29 -11.82
CA THR A 173 0.39 -9.19 -12.80
C THR A 173 -0.97 -8.74 -13.22
N TYR A 174 -1.13 -7.50 -13.70
CA TYR A 174 -2.35 -7.00 -14.32
C TYR A 174 -2.03 -6.12 -15.54
N GLU A 175 -2.95 -6.04 -16.48
CA GLU A 175 -2.86 -5.19 -17.68
C GLU A 175 -3.88 -4.05 -17.64
N THR A 176 -4.97 -4.22 -16.89
CA THR A 176 -6.05 -3.22 -16.78
C THR A 176 -6.47 -3.00 -15.34
N GLU A 177 -7.01 -1.82 -15.05
CA GLU A 177 -7.59 -1.51 -13.74
C GLU A 177 -8.69 -2.51 -13.34
N ALA A 178 -9.54 -2.91 -14.30
CA ALA A 178 -10.59 -3.90 -14.05
C ALA A 178 -10.02 -5.26 -13.63
N GLU A 179 -8.92 -5.68 -14.26
CA GLU A 179 -8.22 -6.91 -13.88
C GLU A 179 -7.58 -6.80 -12.49
N LEU A 180 -6.96 -5.66 -12.17
CA LEU A 180 -6.42 -5.37 -10.86
C LEU A 180 -7.49 -5.49 -9.77
N VAL A 181 -8.63 -4.81 -9.96
CA VAL A 181 -9.78 -4.88 -9.03
C VAL A 181 -10.27 -6.31 -8.87
N ALA A 182 -10.42 -7.06 -9.97
CA ALA A 182 -10.87 -8.46 -9.92
C ALA A 182 -9.90 -9.36 -9.13
N LYS A 183 -8.59 -9.17 -9.28
CA LYS A 183 -7.56 -9.90 -8.52
C LYS A 183 -7.61 -9.58 -7.04
N LEU A 184 -7.73 -8.31 -6.68
CA LEU A 184 -7.82 -7.88 -5.29
C LEU A 184 -9.12 -8.34 -4.62
N ARG A 185 -10.26 -8.30 -5.31
CA ARG A 185 -11.53 -8.89 -4.83
C ARG A 185 -11.40 -10.39 -4.57
N ARG A 186 -10.77 -11.12 -5.49
CA ARG A 186 -10.53 -12.56 -5.34
C ARG A 186 -9.61 -12.83 -4.16
N PHE A 187 -8.58 -12.04 -3.96
CA PHE A 187 -7.67 -12.14 -2.83
C PHE A 187 -8.40 -11.91 -1.51
N ALA A 188 -9.14 -10.79 -1.39
CA ALA A 188 -9.95 -10.49 -0.19
C ALA A 188 -10.94 -11.61 0.12
N GLY A 189 -11.69 -12.08 -0.89
CA GLY A 189 -12.64 -13.19 -0.75
C GLY A 189 -11.98 -14.50 -0.29
N GLY A 190 -10.78 -14.77 -0.79
CA GLY A 190 -9.96 -15.92 -0.39
C GLY A 190 -9.58 -15.87 1.09
N ILE A 191 -9.11 -14.71 1.58
CA ILE A 191 -8.79 -14.51 3.01
C ILE A 191 -10.04 -14.65 3.88
N MET A 192 -11.15 -13.96 3.52
CA MET A 192 -12.43 -14.09 4.24
C MET A 192 -12.90 -15.54 4.35
N GLN A 193 -12.73 -16.32 3.29
CA GLN A 193 -13.13 -17.73 3.28
C GLN A 193 -12.23 -18.59 4.17
N ARG A 194 -10.92 -18.35 4.15
CA ARG A 194 -9.94 -19.06 5.01
C ARG A 194 -10.16 -18.74 6.48
N GLU A 195 -10.39 -17.47 6.84
CA GLU A 195 -10.74 -17.07 8.21
C GLU A 195 -12.07 -17.73 8.67
N ARG A 196 -13.07 -17.81 7.78
CA ARG A 196 -14.35 -18.48 8.11
C ARG A 196 -14.19 -19.98 8.37
N ARG A 197 -13.28 -20.63 7.66
CA ARG A 197 -13.04 -22.09 7.80
C ARG A 197 -12.10 -22.43 8.96
N GLY A 198 -11.41 -21.43 9.53
CA GLY A 198 -10.36 -21.64 10.53
C GLY A 198 -9.02 -22.08 9.93
N ASP A 199 -8.86 -21.94 8.60
CA ASP A 199 -7.58 -22.19 7.91
C ASP A 199 -6.60 -21.01 8.11
N LEU A 200 -7.09 -19.91 8.62
CA LEU A 200 -6.36 -18.70 8.95
C LEU A 200 -6.99 -18.07 10.19
N ASP A 201 -6.16 -17.69 11.17
CA ASP A 201 -6.63 -17.04 12.38
C ASP A 201 -7.41 -15.77 12.06
N ARG A 202 -8.56 -15.58 12.70
CA ARG A 202 -9.36 -14.39 12.48
C ARG A 202 -8.74 -13.21 13.21
N LEU A 203 -8.60 -12.10 12.51
CA LEU A 203 -8.23 -10.81 13.10
C LEU A 203 -9.52 -10.04 13.40
N ASP A 204 -9.90 -9.97 14.67
CA ASP A 204 -11.09 -9.25 15.16
C ASP A 204 -10.72 -7.89 15.73
#